data_47cb2b8182b274a72c80e8ab988c5ab3
#
_entry.id   47cb2b8182b274a72c80e8ab988c5ab3
#
_cell.length_a   1.000
_cell.length_b   1.000
_cell.length_c   1.000
_cell.angle_alpha   90.00
_cell.angle_beta   90.00
_cell.angle_gamma   90.00
#
_symmetry.space_group_name_H-M   'P 1'
#
loop_
_entity.id
_entity.type
_entity.pdbx_description
1 polymer ?
#
loop_
_entity_poly.entity_id
_entity_poly.type
_entity_poly.pdbx_seq_one_letter_code
_entity_poly.pdbx_strand_id
1 'polypeptide(L)'
;VPDELFDELKPDLVVLSPGPGLPKDFDTAATIKKARARDLPVFGVCLGLQALAEAYGGELRQLHVPMHGKPSRIRVSKPGVIFSGLPNEVTVGRYHSIFADPASLPRDFVVTAETDDGVIMAFEHSKEPVAAVQFHPESIMTLGQNAGMRMIENVVAHLPRKAREKAA
;
A
#
# COMPACT_ATOMS: atom_id res chain seq x y z
N VAL A 1 8.56 -15.85 2.38
CA VAL A 1 9.61 -15.84 1.32
C VAL A 1 10.93 -16.21 1.98
N PRO A 2 11.70 -17.21 1.46
CA PRO A 2 13.03 -17.58 1.96
C PRO A 2 14.05 -16.45 1.77
N ASP A 3 15.08 -16.39 2.62
CA ASP A 3 16.15 -15.37 2.50
C ASP A 3 16.98 -15.55 1.23
N GLU A 4 17.22 -16.81 0.85
CA GLU A 4 17.97 -17.18 -0.34
C GLU A 4 17.37 -16.58 -1.60
N LEU A 5 16.03 -16.46 -1.67
CA LEU A 5 15.34 -15.89 -2.82
C LEU A 5 15.59 -14.38 -2.96
N PHE A 6 15.70 -13.65 -1.85
CA PHE A 6 16.09 -12.25 -1.89
C PHE A 6 17.53 -12.07 -2.39
N ASP A 7 18.43 -12.96 -1.97
CA ASP A 7 19.85 -12.88 -2.32
C ASP A 7 20.10 -13.30 -3.78
N GLU A 8 19.29 -14.24 -4.30
CA GLU A 8 19.33 -14.68 -5.70
C GLU A 8 18.73 -13.65 -6.66
N LEU A 9 17.51 -13.18 -6.38
CA LEU A 9 16.77 -12.28 -7.26
C LEU A 9 17.24 -10.82 -7.19
N LYS A 10 17.79 -10.39 -6.06
CA LYS A 10 18.21 -9.01 -5.79
C LYS A 10 17.17 -7.99 -6.23
N PRO A 11 15.93 -8.07 -5.72
CA PRO A 11 14.85 -7.23 -6.20
C PRO A 11 15.09 -5.75 -5.89
N ASP A 12 14.68 -4.86 -6.79
CA ASP A 12 14.64 -3.42 -6.54
C ASP A 12 13.39 -2.97 -5.79
N LEU A 13 12.35 -3.81 -5.73
CA LEU A 13 11.07 -3.54 -5.09
C LEU A 13 10.40 -4.85 -4.68
N VAL A 14 9.85 -4.90 -3.49
CA VAL A 14 8.98 -5.98 -3.02
C VAL A 14 7.53 -5.52 -3.10
N VAL A 15 6.69 -6.28 -3.81
CA VAL A 15 5.25 -6.02 -3.88
C VAL A 15 4.50 -7.08 -3.09
N LEU A 16 3.71 -6.64 -2.10
CA LEU A 16 2.77 -7.48 -1.37
C LEU A 16 1.43 -7.43 -2.10
N SER A 17 1.09 -8.51 -2.78
CA SER A 17 -0.10 -8.61 -3.62
C SER A 17 -1.40 -8.63 -2.81
N PRO A 18 -2.55 -8.35 -3.46
CA PRO A 18 -3.85 -8.68 -2.90
C PRO A 18 -3.96 -10.19 -2.62
N GLY A 19 -4.82 -10.53 -1.67
CA GLY A 19 -5.10 -11.92 -1.34
C GLY A 19 -6.37 -12.06 -0.50
N PRO A 20 -6.95 -13.26 -0.42
CA PRO A 20 -8.05 -13.57 0.46
C PRO A 20 -7.56 -13.73 1.91
N GLY A 21 -8.46 -13.63 2.88
CA GLY A 21 -8.15 -13.88 4.30
C GLY A 21 -7.46 -12.71 4.98
N LEU A 22 -6.53 -13.01 5.85
CA LEU A 22 -5.81 -12.07 6.70
C LEU A 22 -4.29 -12.11 6.42
N PRO A 23 -3.54 -11.04 6.70
CA PRO A 23 -2.09 -11.01 6.50
C PRO A 23 -1.34 -12.16 7.18
N LYS A 24 -1.78 -12.58 8.38
CA LYS A 24 -1.19 -13.71 9.13
C LYS A 24 -1.27 -15.05 8.42
N ASP A 25 -2.22 -15.22 7.50
CA ASP A 25 -2.41 -16.48 6.77
C ASP A 25 -1.31 -16.72 5.72
N PHE A 26 -0.51 -15.68 5.41
CA PHE A 26 0.52 -15.68 4.37
C PHE A 26 1.94 -15.39 4.88
N ASP A 27 2.15 -15.37 6.20
CA ASP A 27 3.45 -15.03 6.82
C ASP A 27 4.06 -13.73 6.27
N THR A 28 3.21 -12.74 6.01
CA THR A 28 3.60 -11.44 5.44
C THR A 28 4.53 -10.67 6.36
N ALA A 29 4.36 -10.80 7.69
CA ALA A 29 5.20 -10.13 8.69
C ALA A 29 6.68 -10.52 8.55
N ALA A 30 6.98 -11.82 8.35
CA ALA A 30 8.34 -12.28 8.13
C ALA A 30 8.92 -11.73 6.81
N THR A 31 8.13 -11.71 5.74
CA THR A 31 8.56 -11.15 4.45
C THR A 31 8.87 -9.65 4.56
N ILE A 32 8.00 -8.87 5.22
CA ILE A 32 8.21 -7.45 5.48
C ILE A 32 9.48 -7.22 6.30
N LYS A 33 9.68 -7.99 7.39
CA LYS A 33 10.87 -7.91 8.23
C LYS A 33 12.15 -8.14 7.43
N LYS A 34 12.18 -9.15 6.55
CA LYS A 34 13.33 -9.45 5.69
C LYS A 34 13.61 -8.36 4.67
N ALA A 35 12.57 -7.82 4.04
CA ALA A 35 12.69 -6.69 3.12
C ALA A 35 13.26 -5.45 3.82
N ARG A 36 12.73 -5.10 5.01
CA ARG A 36 13.23 -3.97 5.82
C ARG A 36 14.68 -4.14 6.25
N ALA A 37 15.08 -5.35 6.65
CA ALA A 37 16.47 -5.65 7.03
C ALA A 37 17.47 -5.46 5.88
N ARG A 38 16.99 -5.40 4.65
CA ARG A 38 17.77 -5.17 3.42
C ARG A 38 17.56 -3.77 2.83
N ASP A 39 16.87 -2.88 3.55
CA ASP A 39 16.47 -1.54 3.06
C ASP A 39 15.72 -1.56 1.72
N LEU A 40 15.06 -2.68 1.40
CA LEU A 40 14.31 -2.83 0.18
C LEU A 40 12.99 -2.03 0.23
N PRO A 41 12.64 -1.33 -0.86
CA PRO A 41 11.33 -0.72 -1.00
C PRO A 41 10.22 -1.77 -0.93
N VAL A 42 9.10 -1.43 -0.26
CA VAL A 42 7.93 -2.31 -0.16
C VAL A 42 6.67 -1.55 -0.57
N PHE A 43 5.93 -2.13 -1.50
CA PHE A 43 4.62 -1.64 -1.90
C PHE A 43 3.53 -2.66 -1.59
N GLY A 44 2.50 -2.26 -0.85
CA GLY A 44 1.39 -3.12 -0.47
C GLY A 44 0.09 -2.78 -1.21
N VAL A 45 -0.61 -3.81 -1.70
CA VAL A 45 -1.93 -3.66 -2.34
C VAL A 45 -2.97 -4.48 -1.57
N CYS A 46 -4.05 -3.86 -1.13
CA CYS A 46 -5.17 -4.44 -0.41
C CYS A 46 -4.71 -5.20 0.86
N LEU A 47 -4.60 -6.51 0.83
CA LEU A 47 -4.03 -7.32 1.91
C LEU A 47 -2.59 -6.86 2.24
N GLY A 48 -1.82 -6.41 1.25
CA GLY A 48 -0.48 -5.88 1.46
C GLY A 48 -0.46 -4.58 2.26
N LEU A 49 -1.45 -3.69 2.12
CA LEU A 49 -1.61 -2.51 2.98
C LEU A 49 -1.90 -2.94 4.43
N GLN A 50 -2.81 -3.88 4.60
CA GLN A 50 -3.18 -4.41 5.91
C GLN A 50 -1.97 -5.06 6.61
N ALA A 51 -1.20 -5.85 5.86
CA ALA A 51 0.04 -6.47 6.35
C ALA A 51 1.07 -5.44 6.81
N LEU A 52 1.24 -4.36 6.06
CA LEU A 52 2.16 -3.27 6.44
C LEU A 52 1.65 -2.54 7.68
N ALA A 53 0.37 -2.23 7.77
CA ALA A 53 -0.19 -1.61 8.98
C ALA A 53 0.10 -2.45 10.23
N GLU A 54 -0.20 -3.76 10.23
CA GLU A 54 0.06 -4.67 11.35
C GLU A 54 1.56 -4.83 11.64
N ALA A 55 2.40 -4.97 10.61
CA ALA A 55 3.85 -5.16 10.79
C ALA A 55 4.55 -3.99 11.46
N TYR A 56 3.95 -2.80 11.39
CA TYR A 56 4.42 -1.59 12.07
C TYR A 56 3.65 -1.28 13.37
N GLY A 57 2.76 -2.17 13.82
CA GLY A 57 2.06 -2.06 15.10
C GLY A 57 0.68 -1.39 15.05
N GLY A 58 0.13 -1.19 13.87
CA GLY A 58 -1.27 -0.79 13.68
C GLY A 58 -2.22 -1.98 13.82
N GLU A 59 -3.50 -1.67 13.95
CA GLU A 59 -4.59 -2.66 14.07
C GLU A 59 -5.47 -2.66 12.84
N LEU A 60 -6.17 -3.76 12.61
CA LEU A 60 -7.16 -3.89 11.56
C LEU A 60 -8.57 -3.89 12.13
N ARG A 61 -9.50 -3.32 11.38
CA ARG A 61 -10.93 -3.32 11.68
C ARG A 61 -11.75 -3.88 10.52
N GLN A 62 -12.96 -4.30 10.82
CA GLN A 62 -13.92 -4.77 9.84
C GLN A 62 -14.89 -3.65 9.46
N LEU A 63 -15.14 -3.48 8.16
CA LEU A 63 -16.18 -2.59 7.64
C LEU A 63 -17.57 -3.12 8.05
N HIS A 64 -18.49 -2.23 8.39
CA HIS A 64 -19.89 -2.59 8.61
C HIS A 64 -20.52 -3.17 7.36
N VAL A 65 -20.16 -2.66 6.19
CA VAL A 65 -20.63 -3.15 4.88
C VAL A 65 -19.41 -3.51 4.04
N PRO A 66 -19.24 -4.81 3.71
CA PRO A 66 -18.14 -5.25 2.86
C PRO A 66 -18.21 -4.60 1.47
N MET A 67 -17.04 -4.27 0.94
CA MET A 67 -16.88 -3.75 -0.41
C MET A 67 -16.38 -4.87 -1.33
N HIS A 68 -17.21 -5.30 -2.26
CA HIS A 68 -16.87 -6.34 -3.23
C HIS A 68 -17.18 -5.86 -4.64
N GLY A 69 -16.13 -5.46 -5.39
CA GLY A 69 -16.27 -4.96 -6.75
C GLY A 69 -17.10 -3.67 -6.84
N LYS A 70 -16.87 -2.73 -5.92
CA LYS A 70 -17.58 -1.46 -5.90
C LYS A 70 -16.61 -0.30 -6.17
N PRO A 71 -16.94 0.60 -7.09
CA PRO A 71 -16.20 1.84 -7.24
C PRO A 71 -16.43 2.75 -6.03
N SER A 72 -15.39 3.44 -5.62
CA SER A 72 -15.45 4.48 -4.58
C SER A 72 -14.60 5.66 -4.98
N ARG A 73 -15.12 6.86 -4.74
CA ARG A 73 -14.30 8.07 -4.82
C ARG A 73 -13.45 8.19 -3.58
N ILE A 74 -12.19 8.47 -3.76
CA ILE A 74 -11.24 8.75 -2.70
C ILE A 74 -10.69 10.16 -2.84
N ARG A 75 -10.38 10.79 -1.71
CA ARG A 75 -9.74 12.09 -1.65
C ARG A 75 -8.26 11.92 -1.37
N VAL A 76 -7.43 12.44 -2.26
CA VAL A 76 -5.97 12.51 -2.11
C VAL A 76 -5.63 13.77 -1.33
N SER A 77 -5.25 13.62 -0.08
CA SER A 77 -4.86 14.74 0.79
C SER A 77 -3.40 15.13 0.61
N LYS A 78 -2.54 14.16 0.26
CA LYS A 78 -1.12 14.34 -0.04
C LYS A 78 -0.75 13.44 -1.22
N PRO A 79 -0.23 13.97 -2.33
CA PRO A 79 0.07 13.15 -3.50
C PRO A 79 1.17 12.10 -3.25
N GLY A 80 2.19 12.42 -2.44
CA GLY A 80 3.30 11.53 -2.18
C GLY A 80 3.94 10.96 -3.44
N VAL A 81 4.43 9.72 -3.35
CA VAL A 81 4.92 8.96 -4.50
C VAL A 81 3.75 8.42 -5.33
N ILE A 82 2.77 7.79 -4.68
CA ILE A 82 1.69 7.05 -5.36
C ILE A 82 0.88 7.94 -6.31
N PHE A 83 0.43 9.10 -5.83
CA PHE A 83 -0.51 9.98 -6.55
C PHE A 83 0.18 11.14 -7.27
N SER A 84 1.49 11.10 -7.46
CA SER A 84 2.23 12.14 -8.18
C SER A 84 1.64 12.36 -9.58
N GLY A 85 1.25 13.62 -9.88
CA GLY A 85 0.66 13.99 -11.16
C GLY A 85 -0.79 13.51 -11.38
N LEU A 86 -1.44 12.99 -10.35
CA LEU A 86 -2.86 12.62 -10.37
C LEU A 86 -3.73 13.72 -9.71
N PRO A 87 -5.03 13.78 -10.04
CA PRO A 87 -5.95 14.72 -9.40
C PRO A 87 -6.19 14.39 -7.92
N ASN A 88 -6.70 15.36 -7.16
CA ASN A 88 -6.99 15.21 -5.73
C ASN A 88 -8.21 14.30 -5.44
N GLU A 89 -8.98 13.95 -6.46
CA GLU A 89 -10.07 12.98 -6.37
C GLU A 89 -9.89 11.92 -7.45
N VAL A 90 -9.94 10.67 -7.06
CA VAL A 90 -9.80 9.51 -7.95
C VAL A 90 -10.86 8.48 -7.63
N THR A 91 -11.45 7.87 -8.66
CA THR A 91 -12.34 6.71 -8.49
C THR A 91 -11.51 5.43 -8.52
N VAL A 92 -11.71 4.56 -7.52
CA VAL A 92 -10.95 3.31 -7.34
C VAL A 92 -11.86 2.12 -7.10
N GLY A 93 -11.42 0.93 -7.51
CA GLY A 93 -12.12 -0.32 -7.24
C GLY A 93 -11.77 -0.89 -5.86
N ARG A 94 -12.79 -1.19 -5.06
CA ARG A 94 -12.63 -1.77 -3.72
C ARG A 94 -13.16 -3.20 -3.66
N TYR A 95 -12.38 -4.08 -2.98
CA TYR A 95 -12.67 -5.51 -2.84
C TYR A 95 -12.26 -5.99 -1.43
N HIS A 96 -12.64 -5.24 -0.39
CA HIS A 96 -12.22 -5.55 0.97
C HIS A 96 -13.34 -5.42 1.99
N SER A 97 -13.26 -6.18 3.07
CA SER A 97 -14.09 -6.05 4.26
C SER A 97 -13.29 -5.61 5.49
N ILE A 98 -11.95 -5.58 5.38
CA ILE A 98 -11.02 -5.23 6.45
C ILE A 98 -10.24 -4.00 6.01
N PHE A 99 -9.89 -3.13 6.97
CA PHE A 99 -9.13 -1.92 6.74
C PHE A 99 -8.22 -1.61 7.93
N ALA A 100 -7.17 -0.82 7.71
CA ALA A 100 -6.29 -0.34 8.76
C ALA A 100 -7.01 0.69 9.62
N ASP A 101 -7.02 0.51 10.95
CA ASP A 101 -7.64 1.44 11.89
C ASP A 101 -6.87 2.77 11.92
N PRO A 102 -7.48 3.90 11.53
CA PRO A 102 -6.81 5.20 11.57
C PRO A 102 -6.30 5.60 12.95
N ALA A 103 -6.99 5.13 14.02
CA ALA A 103 -6.62 5.48 15.38
C ALA A 103 -5.35 4.77 15.88
N SER A 104 -5.01 3.63 15.27
CA SER A 104 -3.83 2.82 15.63
C SER A 104 -2.67 2.96 14.65
N LEU A 105 -2.87 3.63 13.50
CA LEU A 105 -1.82 3.76 12.50
C LEU A 105 -0.60 4.50 13.09
N PRO A 106 0.62 3.92 13.02
CA PRO A 106 1.81 4.56 13.59
C PRO A 106 2.08 5.94 12.98
N ARG A 107 2.57 6.88 13.80
CA ARG A 107 2.78 8.29 13.42
C ARG A 107 3.79 8.51 12.28
N ASP A 108 4.65 7.54 12.03
CA ASP A 108 5.60 7.59 10.90
C ASP A 108 4.91 7.32 9.54
N PHE A 109 3.66 6.86 9.54
CA PHE A 109 2.86 6.76 8.33
C PHE A 109 2.05 8.04 8.08
N VAL A 110 2.10 8.49 6.86
CA VAL A 110 1.32 9.61 6.35
C VAL A 110 0.17 9.04 5.52
N VAL A 111 -1.06 9.24 5.95
CA VAL A 111 -2.23 8.92 5.13
C VAL A 111 -2.25 9.85 3.93
N THR A 112 -2.21 9.30 2.74
CA THR A 112 -2.15 10.05 1.47
C THR A 112 -3.49 10.10 0.77
N ALA A 113 -4.37 9.12 1.00
CA ALA A 113 -5.75 9.13 0.49
C ALA A 113 -6.71 8.40 1.45
N GLU A 114 -7.95 8.87 1.47
CA GLU A 114 -9.03 8.32 2.30
C GLU A 114 -10.40 8.45 1.59
N THR A 115 -11.38 7.67 2.05
CA THR A 115 -12.78 7.85 1.68
C THR A 115 -13.43 8.95 2.54
N ASP A 116 -14.60 9.45 2.15
CA ASP A 116 -15.33 10.47 2.90
C ASP A 116 -15.73 10.02 4.32
N ASP A 117 -15.88 8.71 4.53
CA ASP A 117 -16.16 8.08 5.84
C ASP A 117 -14.88 7.73 6.64
N GLY A 118 -13.71 8.21 6.19
CA GLY A 118 -12.45 8.13 6.93
C GLY A 118 -11.72 6.78 6.85
N VAL A 119 -12.08 5.93 5.90
CA VAL A 119 -11.32 4.69 5.68
C VAL A 119 -10.02 5.02 4.94
N ILE A 120 -8.89 4.61 5.51
CA ILE A 120 -7.57 4.78 4.89
C ILE A 120 -7.53 4.02 3.57
N MET A 121 -7.28 4.73 2.48
CA MET A 121 -7.14 4.18 1.14
C MET A 121 -5.71 4.10 0.65
N ALA A 122 -4.83 4.93 1.18
CA ALA A 122 -3.40 4.86 0.92
C ALA A 122 -2.60 5.51 2.04
N PHE A 123 -1.41 5.00 2.28
CA PHE A 123 -0.42 5.62 3.14
C PHE A 123 1.00 5.43 2.59
N GLU A 124 1.90 6.29 3.06
CA GLU A 124 3.34 6.19 2.82
C GLU A 124 4.10 6.39 4.13
N HIS A 125 5.18 5.66 4.33
CA HIS A 125 6.06 5.88 5.48
C HIS A 125 6.93 7.12 5.25
N SER A 126 7.05 7.99 6.26
CA SER A 126 7.74 9.27 6.14
C SER A 126 9.25 9.14 5.88
N LYS A 127 9.87 8.08 6.39
CA LYS A 127 11.33 7.87 6.36
C LYS A 127 11.75 6.67 5.52
N GLU A 128 10.97 5.57 5.55
CA GLU A 128 11.29 4.34 4.84
C GLU A 128 10.64 4.31 3.45
N PRO A 129 11.21 3.57 2.49
CA PRO A 129 10.63 3.44 1.16
C PRO A 129 9.48 2.43 1.17
N VAL A 130 8.43 2.75 1.93
CA VAL A 130 7.24 1.92 2.12
C VAL A 130 6.01 2.73 1.75
N ALA A 131 5.16 2.14 0.91
CA ALA A 131 3.92 2.73 0.46
C ALA A 131 2.86 1.66 0.27
N ALA A 132 1.58 2.00 0.38
CA ALA A 132 0.52 1.02 0.21
C ALA A 132 -0.82 1.66 -0.19
N VAL A 133 -1.65 0.85 -0.86
CA VAL A 133 -3.04 1.18 -1.23
C VAL A 133 -4.00 0.09 -0.77
N GLN A 134 -5.20 0.48 -0.30
CA GLN A 134 -6.26 -0.46 0.10
C GLN A 134 -7.12 -0.90 -1.08
N PHE A 135 -7.20 -0.10 -2.11
CA PHE A 135 -7.91 -0.40 -3.34
C PHE A 135 -7.03 -1.19 -4.32
N HIS A 136 -7.61 -1.54 -5.46
CA HIS A 136 -6.95 -2.30 -6.51
C HIS A 136 -6.60 -1.38 -7.69
N PRO A 137 -5.34 -0.93 -7.81
CA PRO A 137 -4.92 -0.10 -8.94
C PRO A 137 -5.02 -0.82 -10.29
N GLU A 138 -4.92 -2.15 -10.30
CA GLU A 138 -5.08 -3.00 -11.47
C GLU A 138 -6.54 -3.19 -11.92
N SER A 139 -7.50 -2.83 -11.07
CA SER A 139 -8.93 -3.01 -11.35
C SER A 139 -9.39 -2.09 -12.49
N ILE A 140 -10.25 -2.62 -13.36
CA ILE A 140 -10.93 -1.84 -14.41
C ILE A 140 -11.67 -0.61 -13.84
N MET A 141 -12.11 -0.67 -12.59
CA MET A 141 -12.78 0.44 -11.90
C MET A 141 -11.81 1.58 -11.52
N THR A 142 -10.49 1.31 -11.50
CA THR A 142 -9.43 2.28 -11.21
C THR A 142 -8.80 2.83 -12.49
N LEU A 143 -9.16 2.32 -13.67
CA LEU A 143 -8.56 2.71 -14.95
C LEU A 143 -9.03 4.08 -15.47
N GLY A 144 -10.01 4.74 -14.83
CA GLY A 144 -10.45 6.08 -15.21
C GLY A 144 -9.26 7.03 -15.32
N GLN A 145 -9.10 7.71 -16.46
CA GLN A 145 -7.96 8.58 -16.77
C GLN A 145 -6.58 7.88 -16.65
N ASN A 146 -6.54 6.56 -16.80
CA ASN A 146 -5.34 5.75 -16.62
C ASN A 146 -4.70 5.83 -15.21
N ALA A 147 -5.51 6.18 -14.20
CA ALA A 147 -5.02 6.50 -12.86
C ALA A 147 -4.29 5.32 -12.21
N GLY A 148 -4.87 4.11 -12.29
CA GLY A 148 -4.25 2.92 -11.70
C GLY A 148 -2.88 2.61 -12.27
N MET A 149 -2.71 2.68 -13.60
CA MET A 149 -1.42 2.46 -14.25
C MET A 149 -0.41 3.52 -13.83
N ARG A 150 -0.80 4.81 -13.80
CA ARG A 150 0.08 5.89 -13.33
C ARG A 150 0.54 5.71 -11.89
N MET A 151 -0.33 5.20 -11.01
CA MET A 151 0.07 4.88 -9.63
C MET A 151 1.17 3.82 -9.60
N ILE A 152 1.02 2.75 -10.38
CA ILE A 152 2.03 1.69 -10.46
C ILE A 152 3.34 2.21 -11.08
N GLU A 153 3.27 2.99 -12.16
CA GLU A 153 4.43 3.63 -12.79
C GLU A 153 5.17 4.54 -11.78
N ASN A 154 4.43 5.35 -11.03
CA ASN A 154 4.99 6.22 -9.99
C ASN A 154 5.72 5.40 -8.91
N VAL A 155 5.09 4.33 -8.42
CA VAL A 155 5.69 3.46 -7.39
C VAL A 155 6.97 2.82 -7.91
N VAL A 156 6.95 2.20 -9.08
CA VAL A 156 8.11 1.53 -9.68
C VAL A 156 9.26 2.52 -9.97
N ALA A 157 8.93 3.72 -10.42
CA ALA A 157 9.94 4.72 -10.77
C ALA A 157 10.57 5.43 -9.55
N HIS A 158 9.79 5.67 -8.50
CA HIS A 158 10.18 6.60 -7.44
C HIS A 158 10.42 5.95 -6.08
N LEU A 159 9.72 4.87 -5.72
CA LEU A 159 9.91 4.24 -4.42
C LEU A 159 11.33 3.65 -4.25
N PRO A 160 11.93 2.98 -5.25
CA PRO A 160 13.32 2.55 -5.20
C PRO A 160 14.33 3.70 -5.10
N ARG A 161 14.05 4.86 -5.68
CA ARG A 161 14.91 6.06 -5.56
C ARG A 161 14.94 6.59 -4.13
N LYS A 162 13.79 6.64 -3.47
CA LYS A 162 13.69 7.03 -2.05
C LYS A 162 14.55 6.14 -1.15
N ALA A 163 14.68 4.84 -1.46
CA ALA A 163 15.57 3.94 -0.75
C ALA A 163 17.04 4.29 -0.92
N ARG A 164 17.46 4.61 -2.15
CA ARG A 164 18.86 4.97 -2.48
C ARG A 164 19.28 6.30 -1.86
N GLU A 165 18.41 7.30 -1.85
CA GLU A 165 18.64 8.61 -1.23
C GLU A 165 18.81 8.50 0.30
N LYS A 166 18.14 7.55 0.95
CA LYS A 166 18.30 7.29 2.38
C LYS A 166 19.63 6.61 2.71
N ALA A 167 20.17 5.81 1.79
CA ALA A 167 21.40 5.04 1.98
C ALA A 167 22.68 5.84 1.65
N ALA A 168 22.56 7.01 1.03
CA ALA A 168 23.64 7.93 0.70
C ALA A 168 23.87 8.98 1.80
#